data_948cf6cb38cd733a275e592e65e4178e
#
_entry.id   948cf6cb38cd733a275e592e65e4178e
#
_cell.length_a   1.000
_cell.length_b   1.000
_cell.length_c   1.000
_cell.angle_alpha   90.00
_cell.angle_beta   90.00
_cell.angle_gamma   90.00
#
_symmetry.space_group_name_H-M   'P 1'
#
loop_
_entity.id
_entity.type
_entity.pdbx_description
1 polymer ?
#
loop_
_entity_poly.entity_id
_entity_poly.type
_entity_poly.pdbx_seq_one_letter_code
_entity_poly.pdbx_strand_id
1 'polypeptide(L)'
;MTHIPCFAQIAAGDIAFVGFNADNPDQFTIITTNYLEDGTQIYFVDAGWSGSALYASEGGILWTVPTGGLPTNTMVTFTGGGAGGFTTFPTGTLEAGVSVSSGTVVASGIAASMALSTNGDQILAFTGSVASPTFIACVNFNGSWSWTGTNSAEQTLVPPGLTSGTDCVVLSDKDNGKIDCLLLPDPATVSDYNNASNWIFNDAT
;
A
#
# COMPACT_ATOMS: atom_id res chain seq x y z
N MET A 1 -32.00 10.29 -22.91
CA MET A 1 -31.15 9.14 -22.58
C MET A 1 -30.15 9.64 -21.54
N THR A 2 -30.29 9.23 -20.29
CA THR A 2 -29.30 9.50 -19.25
C THR A 2 -28.10 8.61 -19.54
N HIS A 3 -26.99 9.21 -19.89
CA HIS A 3 -25.71 8.51 -20.01
C HIS A 3 -25.32 8.06 -18.59
N ILE A 4 -25.41 6.77 -18.31
CA ILE A 4 -24.81 6.21 -17.09
C ILE A 4 -23.30 6.17 -17.37
N PRO A 5 -22.49 6.96 -16.67
CA PRO A 5 -21.05 6.88 -16.86
C PRO A 5 -20.61 5.45 -16.49
N CYS A 6 -19.99 4.75 -17.43
CA CYS A 6 -19.31 3.50 -17.15
C CYS A 6 -17.99 3.89 -16.45
N PHE A 7 -18.00 3.90 -15.13
CA PHE A 7 -16.78 4.12 -14.35
C PHE A 7 -15.82 2.96 -14.61
N ALA A 8 -14.60 3.26 -15.00
CA ALA A 8 -13.56 2.27 -15.12
C ALA A 8 -13.29 1.70 -13.71
N GLN A 9 -13.46 0.39 -13.55
CA GLN A 9 -13.10 -0.25 -12.29
C GLN A 9 -11.58 -0.16 -12.13
N ILE A 10 -11.11 0.26 -10.95
CA ILE A 10 -9.68 0.30 -10.63
C ILE A 10 -9.07 -1.10 -10.82
N ALA A 11 -7.90 -1.16 -11.43
CA ALA A 11 -7.22 -2.38 -11.84
C ALA A 11 -5.80 -2.45 -11.25
N ALA A 12 -5.18 -3.62 -11.38
CA ALA A 12 -3.77 -3.83 -11.05
C ALA A 12 -2.90 -2.81 -11.82
N GLY A 13 -2.04 -2.12 -11.08
CA GLY A 13 -1.13 -1.11 -11.61
C GLY A 13 -1.73 0.29 -11.77
N ASP A 14 -2.99 0.57 -11.43
CA ASP A 14 -3.56 1.93 -11.44
C ASP A 14 -2.98 2.83 -10.35
N ILE A 15 -2.31 2.23 -9.37
CA ILE A 15 -1.44 2.90 -8.40
C ILE A 15 -0.12 2.13 -8.29
N ALA A 16 0.94 2.81 -7.86
CA ALA A 16 2.19 2.20 -7.45
C ALA A 16 2.67 2.80 -6.12
N PHE A 17 3.36 2.01 -5.30
CA PHE A 17 4.07 2.54 -4.15
C PHE A 17 5.34 3.24 -4.62
N VAL A 18 5.66 4.39 -4.03
CA VAL A 18 6.84 5.20 -4.38
C VAL A 18 7.67 5.61 -3.18
N GLY A 19 7.23 5.25 -1.97
CA GLY A 19 7.97 5.49 -0.75
C GLY A 19 7.32 4.82 0.45
N PHE A 20 8.14 4.43 1.41
CA PHE A 20 7.73 3.94 2.72
C PHE A 20 8.76 4.36 3.78
N ASN A 21 8.32 4.44 5.01
CA ASN A 21 9.11 4.71 6.20
C ASN A 21 8.47 3.94 7.37
N ALA A 22 9.22 3.02 7.96
CA ALA A 22 8.80 2.26 9.13
C ALA A 22 9.34 2.86 10.46
N ASP A 23 10.04 3.97 10.39
CA ASP A 23 10.38 4.77 11.57
C ASP A 23 9.16 5.60 12.01
N ASN A 24 9.07 5.82 13.32
CA ASN A 24 7.94 6.54 13.93
C ASN A 24 7.91 8.05 13.59
N PRO A 25 6.84 8.60 12.98
CA PRO A 25 5.63 7.89 12.57
C PRO A 25 5.80 7.15 11.24
N ASP A 26 5.14 5.99 11.14
CA ASP A 26 5.09 5.23 9.89
C ASP A 26 4.53 6.07 8.75
N GLN A 27 5.06 5.88 7.56
CA GLN A 27 4.56 6.55 6.36
C GLN A 27 4.62 5.62 5.14
N PHE A 28 3.71 5.83 4.23
CA PHE A 28 3.87 5.35 2.86
C PHE A 28 3.27 6.33 1.86
N THR A 29 3.77 6.28 0.65
CA THR A 29 3.33 7.15 -0.45
C THR A 29 3.01 6.29 -1.67
N ILE A 30 1.87 6.56 -2.28
CA ILE A 30 1.50 6.02 -3.57
C ILE A 30 1.53 7.11 -4.65
N ILE A 31 1.67 6.69 -5.91
CA ILE A 31 1.41 7.51 -7.08
C ILE A 31 0.29 6.88 -7.91
N THR A 32 -0.62 7.70 -8.43
CA THR A 32 -1.62 7.26 -9.39
C THR A 32 -0.98 7.12 -10.77
N THR A 33 -1.10 5.97 -11.38
CA THR A 33 -0.63 5.70 -12.76
C THR A 33 -1.74 5.87 -13.79
N ASN A 34 -3.00 5.82 -13.30
CA ASN A 34 -4.21 6.15 -14.04
C ASN A 34 -5.09 7.10 -13.23
N TYR A 35 -6.12 7.67 -13.87
CA TYR A 35 -7.11 8.47 -13.18
C TYR A 35 -7.89 7.61 -12.18
N LEU A 36 -8.00 8.06 -10.94
CA LEU A 36 -8.85 7.43 -9.92
C LEU A 36 -10.16 8.20 -9.78
N GLU A 37 -11.26 7.48 -9.93
CA GLU A 37 -12.61 8.05 -9.81
C GLU A 37 -12.92 8.52 -8.38
N ASP A 38 -13.70 9.59 -8.28
CA ASP A 38 -14.28 10.10 -7.03
C ASP A 38 -14.98 8.98 -6.23
N GLY A 39 -14.69 8.92 -4.94
CA GLY A 39 -15.29 7.94 -4.04
C GLY A 39 -14.76 6.51 -4.17
N THR A 40 -13.79 6.24 -5.06
CA THR A 40 -13.12 4.94 -5.12
C THR A 40 -12.54 4.60 -3.74
N GLN A 41 -12.77 3.37 -3.27
CA GLN A 41 -12.29 2.88 -1.99
C GLN A 41 -11.17 1.86 -2.17
N ILE A 42 -10.05 2.08 -1.50
CA ILE A 42 -8.87 1.22 -1.52
C ILE A 42 -8.49 0.88 -0.08
N TYR A 43 -8.36 -0.42 0.19
CA TYR A 43 -7.76 -0.92 1.43
C TYR A 43 -6.25 -0.91 1.29
N PHE A 44 -5.55 -0.48 2.34
CA PHE A 44 -4.13 -0.69 2.54
C PHE A 44 -3.96 -1.48 3.83
N VAL A 45 -3.22 -2.58 3.77
CA VAL A 45 -2.98 -3.46 4.92
C VAL A 45 -1.49 -3.85 4.97
N ASP A 46 -0.96 -3.99 6.17
CA ASP A 46 0.34 -4.62 6.41
C ASP A 46 0.23 -6.16 6.47
N ALA A 47 -1.00 -6.67 6.54
CA ALA A 47 -1.30 -8.10 6.55
C ALA A 47 -0.80 -8.82 5.30
N GLY A 48 0.13 -9.75 5.47
CA GLY A 48 0.67 -10.55 4.37
C GLY A 48 -0.36 -11.50 3.74
N TRP A 49 -0.17 -11.80 2.46
CA TRP A 49 -0.98 -12.79 1.72
C TRP A 49 -0.37 -14.18 1.84
N SER A 50 -1.12 -15.13 2.42
CA SER A 50 -0.69 -16.53 2.65
C SER A 50 -0.81 -17.43 1.42
N GLY A 51 -1.37 -16.93 0.32
CA GLY A 51 -1.81 -17.72 -0.85
C GLY A 51 -3.30 -18.05 -0.84
N SER A 52 -4.00 -17.84 0.27
CA SER A 52 -5.43 -18.11 0.40
C SER A 52 -6.21 -17.06 1.21
N ALA A 53 -5.53 -16.33 2.09
CA ALA A 53 -6.13 -15.30 2.93
C ALA A 53 -5.08 -14.27 3.38
N LEU A 54 -5.54 -13.09 3.78
CA LEU A 54 -4.74 -12.12 4.51
C LEU A 54 -4.46 -12.64 5.94
N TYR A 55 -3.29 -12.29 6.49
CA TYR A 55 -2.92 -12.67 7.84
C TYR A 55 -3.76 -11.90 8.88
N ALA A 56 -4.47 -12.64 9.74
CA ALA A 56 -5.53 -12.08 10.59
C ALA A 56 -5.04 -11.25 11.79
N SER A 57 -3.73 -11.26 12.10
CA SER A 57 -3.17 -10.54 13.25
C SER A 57 -2.64 -9.16 12.92
N GLU A 58 -2.82 -8.71 11.68
CA GLU A 58 -2.38 -7.41 11.20
C GLU A 58 -3.54 -6.60 10.64
N GLY A 59 -3.37 -5.28 10.64
CA GLY A 59 -4.44 -4.35 10.43
C GLY A 59 -4.49 -3.72 9.06
N GLY A 60 -5.22 -2.61 8.99
CA GLY A 60 -5.31 -1.85 7.76
C GLY A 60 -6.17 -0.61 7.88
N ILE A 61 -6.07 0.21 6.86
CA ILE A 61 -6.88 1.40 6.66
C ILE A 61 -7.69 1.28 5.37
N LEU A 62 -8.82 1.96 5.33
CA LEU A 62 -9.63 2.16 4.14
C LEU A 62 -9.55 3.62 3.73
N TRP A 63 -9.00 3.87 2.56
CA TRP A 63 -8.90 5.19 1.96
C TRP A 63 -10.00 5.40 0.91
N THR A 64 -10.56 6.60 0.88
CA THR A 64 -11.52 7.02 -0.11
C THR A 64 -10.95 8.18 -0.93
N VAL A 65 -10.91 8.00 -2.25
CA VAL A 65 -10.49 9.02 -3.22
C VAL A 65 -11.35 10.28 -3.06
N PRO A 66 -10.74 11.49 -3.04
CA PRO A 66 -11.47 12.74 -2.81
C PRO A 66 -12.46 13.04 -3.90
N THR A 67 -13.45 13.90 -3.57
CA THR A 67 -14.40 14.44 -4.54
C THR A 67 -13.66 15.11 -5.72
N GLY A 68 -14.08 14.76 -6.93
CA GLY A 68 -13.44 15.17 -8.18
C GLY A 68 -12.40 14.19 -8.71
N GLY A 69 -12.12 13.10 -7.99
CA GLY A 69 -11.14 12.09 -8.39
C GLY A 69 -9.69 12.58 -8.29
N LEU A 70 -8.76 11.74 -8.71
CA LEU A 70 -7.33 12.07 -8.76
C LEU A 70 -6.76 11.82 -10.16
N PRO A 71 -6.11 12.83 -10.76
CA PRO A 71 -5.42 12.66 -12.04
C PRO A 71 -4.24 11.69 -11.92
N THR A 72 -3.81 11.13 -13.06
CA THR A 72 -2.56 10.40 -13.21
C THR A 72 -1.38 11.24 -12.70
N ASN A 73 -0.37 10.58 -12.16
CA ASN A 73 0.83 11.19 -11.57
C ASN A 73 0.57 12.03 -10.31
N THR A 74 -0.50 11.74 -9.59
CA THR A 74 -0.77 12.37 -8.28
C THR A 74 -0.17 11.51 -7.17
N MET A 75 0.68 12.09 -6.34
CA MET A 75 1.20 11.43 -5.14
C MET A 75 0.25 11.65 -3.95
N VAL A 76 0.00 10.57 -3.21
CA VAL A 76 -0.78 10.59 -1.96
C VAL A 76 0.06 9.96 -0.86
N THR A 77 0.31 10.72 0.20
CA THR A 77 1.08 10.26 1.36
C THR A 77 0.14 10.00 2.54
N PHE A 78 0.34 8.87 3.18
CA PHE A 78 -0.31 8.43 4.41
C PHE A 78 0.71 8.50 5.54
N THR A 79 0.31 9.07 6.67
CA THR A 79 1.17 9.24 7.84
C THR A 79 0.47 8.67 9.06
N GLY A 80 1.18 7.83 9.81
CA GLY A 80 0.74 7.22 11.06
C GLY A 80 0.46 8.22 12.16
N GLY A 81 -0.18 7.77 13.21
CA GLY A 81 -0.57 8.57 14.36
C GLY A 81 0.53 8.76 15.40
N GLY A 82 0.14 9.26 16.56
CA GLY A 82 1.07 9.60 17.64
C GLY A 82 1.75 8.40 18.32
N ALA A 83 1.25 7.17 18.15
CA ALA A 83 1.90 5.95 18.61
C ALA A 83 2.81 5.31 17.53
N GLY A 84 2.78 5.85 16.31
CA GLY A 84 3.65 5.47 15.20
C GLY A 84 2.91 4.86 14.03
N GLY A 85 2.00 3.92 14.25
CA GLY A 85 1.25 3.19 13.25
C GLY A 85 -0.03 3.88 12.79
N PHE A 86 -0.87 3.12 12.11
CA PHE A 86 -2.14 3.62 11.54
C PHE A 86 -3.37 3.17 12.34
N THR A 87 -3.34 1.97 12.91
CA THR A 87 -4.44 1.44 13.72
C THR A 87 -3.92 0.76 14.98
N THR A 88 -4.76 0.74 16.03
CA THR A 88 -4.39 0.25 17.35
C THR A 88 -4.71 -1.23 17.53
N PHE A 89 -3.88 -1.96 18.27
CA PHE A 89 -4.18 -3.30 18.75
C PHE A 89 -4.92 -3.25 20.10
N PRO A 90 -5.89 -4.13 20.40
CA PRO A 90 -6.47 -5.18 19.54
C PRO A 90 -7.73 -4.73 18.76
N THR A 91 -8.10 -3.47 18.83
CA THR A 91 -9.40 -2.98 18.36
C THR A 91 -9.40 -2.62 16.87
N GLY A 92 -8.24 -2.42 16.25
CA GLY A 92 -8.15 -1.98 14.86
C GLY A 92 -8.78 -0.61 14.62
N THR A 93 -8.81 0.26 15.65
CA THR A 93 -9.30 1.63 15.50
C THR A 93 -8.21 2.55 14.97
N LEU A 94 -8.58 3.56 14.19
CA LEU A 94 -7.63 4.54 13.69
C LEU A 94 -6.90 5.23 14.84
N GLU A 95 -5.58 5.35 14.75
CA GLU A 95 -4.80 6.10 15.74
C GLU A 95 -5.07 7.60 15.67
N ALA A 96 -4.96 8.27 16.81
CA ALA A 96 -5.07 9.71 16.85
C ALA A 96 -3.88 10.36 16.12
N GLY A 97 -4.17 11.28 15.19
CA GLY A 97 -3.16 11.96 14.40
C GLY A 97 -2.85 11.31 13.05
N VAL A 98 -3.42 10.14 12.73
CA VAL A 98 -3.33 9.58 11.37
C VAL A 98 -3.86 10.59 10.36
N SER A 99 -3.10 10.80 9.30
CA SER A 99 -3.44 11.75 8.25
C SER A 99 -3.15 11.21 6.86
N VAL A 100 -3.82 11.77 5.88
CA VAL A 100 -3.58 11.53 4.46
C VAL A 100 -3.56 12.87 3.72
N SER A 101 -2.66 13.01 2.75
CA SER A 101 -2.48 14.27 2.01
C SER A 101 -3.66 14.62 1.09
N SER A 102 -4.47 13.63 0.69
CA SER A 102 -5.65 13.79 -0.16
C SER A 102 -6.66 12.68 0.08
N GLY A 103 -7.95 13.01 0.07
CA GLY A 103 -9.05 12.08 0.38
C GLY A 103 -9.31 11.93 1.88
N THR A 104 -9.93 10.82 2.25
CA THR A 104 -10.24 10.50 3.65
C THR A 104 -9.80 9.09 4.00
N VAL A 105 -9.39 8.88 5.25
CA VAL A 105 -8.97 7.58 5.76
C VAL A 105 -9.75 7.20 7.00
N VAL A 106 -10.14 5.93 7.08
CA VAL A 106 -10.77 5.30 8.26
C VAL A 106 -10.11 3.94 8.51
N ALA A 107 -10.33 3.36 9.67
CA ALA A 107 -9.89 1.99 9.94
C ALA A 107 -10.60 0.99 9.00
N SER A 108 -9.86 -0.05 8.57
CA SER A 108 -10.37 -1.05 7.59
C SER A 108 -11.45 -1.98 8.14
N GLY A 109 -11.63 -2.00 9.46
CA GLY A 109 -12.49 -2.96 10.16
C GLY A 109 -11.79 -4.26 10.54
N ILE A 110 -10.50 -4.42 10.24
CA ILE A 110 -9.67 -5.50 10.78
C ILE A 110 -9.33 -5.14 12.23
N ALA A 111 -9.62 -6.05 13.16
CA ALA A 111 -9.40 -5.82 14.60
C ALA A 111 -7.94 -6.10 15.00
N ALA A 112 -7.00 -5.39 14.38
CA ALA A 112 -5.56 -5.49 14.61
C ALA A 112 -4.87 -4.16 14.34
N SER A 113 -3.60 -4.02 14.76
CA SER A 113 -2.80 -2.85 14.41
C SER A 113 -2.29 -2.94 12.98
N MET A 114 -2.24 -1.82 12.30
CA MET A 114 -1.40 -1.59 11.14
C MET A 114 -0.25 -0.70 11.59
N ALA A 115 0.95 -1.26 11.62
CA ALA A 115 2.18 -0.56 11.99
C ALA A 115 3.35 -1.23 11.29
N LEU A 116 4.10 -0.46 10.50
CA LEU A 116 5.18 -0.99 9.69
C LEU A 116 6.37 -1.42 10.57
N SER A 117 6.89 -2.61 10.30
CA SER A 117 8.03 -3.16 11.04
C SER A 117 9.35 -2.64 10.48
N THR A 118 10.25 -2.20 11.37
CA THR A 118 11.62 -1.82 11.02
C THR A 118 12.50 -3.02 10.63
N ASN A 119 12.02 -4.26 10.83
CA ASN A 119 12.70 -5.49 10.40
C ASN A 119 12.20 -6.00 9.04
N GLY A 120 11.66 -5.10 8.22
CA GLY A 120 11.01 -5.43 6.97
C GLY A 120 9.54 -5.77 7.13
N ASP A 121 8.75 -5.48 6.11
CA ASP A 121 7.30 -5.63 6.11
C ASP A 121 6.75 -5.60 4.67
N GLN A 122 5.44 -5.51 4.54
CA GLN A 122 4.73 -5.33 3.28
C GLN A 122 3.55 -4.36 3.42
N ILE A 123 3.14 -3.78 2.31
CA ILE A 123 1.86 -3.07 2.21
C ILE A 123 1.14 -3.60 0.97
N LEU A 124 -0.05 -4.16 1.18
CA LEU A 124 -0.92 -4.64 0.09
C LEU A 124 -2.08 -3.67 -0.11
N ALA A 125 -2.32 -3.29 -1.37
CA ALA A 125 -3.45 -2.45 -1.76
C ALA A 125 -4.48 -3.28 -2.53
N PHE A 126 -5.76 -3.18 -2.15
CA PHE A 126 -6.84 -3.91 -2.80
C PHE A 126 -8.18 -3.19 -2.73
N THR A 127 -9.10 -3.59 -3.60
CA THR A 127 -10.51 -3.21 -3.57
C THR A 127 -11.39 -4.42 -3.22
N GLY A 128 -12.69 -4.23 -3.07
CA GLY A 128 -13.63 -5.28 -2.68
C GLY A 128 -13.78 -5.37 -1.17
N SER A 129 -13.38 -6.47 -0.56
CA SER A 129 -13.45 -6.65 0.89
C SER A 129 -12.26 -7.44 1.42
N VAL A 130 -12.02 -7.36 2.73
CA VAL A 130 -10.96 -8.15 3.41
C VAL A 130 -11.11 -9.65 3.18
N ALA A 131 -12.36 -10.15 3.09
CA ALA A 131 -12.63 -11.58 2.83
C ALA A 131 -12.51 -11.97 1.36
N SER A 132 -12.57 -11.01 0.43
CA SER A 132 -12.48 -11.22 -1.01
C SER A 132 -11.77 -10.03 -1.65
N PRO A 133 -10.44 -9.90 -1.44
CA PRO A 133 -9.67 -8.81 -1.99
C PRO A 133 -9.44 -8.97 -3.49
N THR A 134 -9.52 -7.85 -4.22
CA THR A 134 -9.01 -7.72 -5.58
C THR A 134 -7.78 -6.82 -5.51
N PHE A 135 -6.60 -7.42 -5.53
CA PHE A 135 -5.35 -6.69 -5.36
C PHE A 135 -5.03 -5.80 -6.55
N ILE A 136 -4.45 -4.63 -6.29
CA ILE A 136 -4.15 -3.61 -7.29
C ILE A 136 -2.68 -3.14 -7.26
N ALA A 137 -2.01 -3.22 -6.13
CA ALA A 137 -0.59 -2.93 -5.97
C ALA A 137 -0.04 -3.59 -4.70
N CYS A 138 1.26 -3.76 -4.64
CA CYS A 138 1.94 -4.28 -3.46
C CYS A 138 3.40 -3.80 -3.40
N VAL A 139 3.86 -3.43 -2.22
CA VAL A 139 5.28 -3.30 -1.89
C VAL A 139 5.62 -4.27 -0.77
N ASN A 140 6.70 -5.02 -0.95
CA ASN A 140 7.29 -5.89 0.07
C ASN A 140 8.73 -5.45 0.29
N PHE A 141 9.06 -5.00 1.49
CA PHE A 141 10.39 -4.56 1.88
C PHE A 141 11.02 -5.49 2.93
N ASN A 142 10.64 -6.79 2.90
CA ASN A 142 11.22 -7.88 3.68
C ASN A 142 12.12 -8.81 2.84
N GLY A 143 12.64 -8.34 1.72
CA GLY A 143 13.67 -9.04 0.94
C GLY A 143 13.18 -10.19 0.05
N SER A 144 12.01 -10.78 0.26
CA SER A 144 11.55 -11.94 -0.53
C SER A 144 10.04 -12.14 -0.52
N TRP A 145 9.50 -12.66 -1.63
CA TRP A 145 8.15 -13.22 -1.68
C TRP A 145 8.15 -14.61 -1.03
N SER A 146 7.82 -14.69 0.24
CA SER A 146 7.83 -15.96 0.97
C SER A 146 6.72 -16.03 2.00
N TRP A 147 6.26 -17.24 2.31
CA TRP A 147 5.31 -17.54 3.37
C TRP A 147 5.67 -18.88 3.99
N THR A 148 6.17 -18.86 5.22
CA THR A 148 6.58 -20.07 5.94
C THR A 148 5.58 -20.51 6.99
N GLY A 149 4.57 -19.67 7.28
CA GLY A 149 3.59 -19.91 8.34
C GLY A 149 4.11 -19.64 9.76
N THR A 150 5.40 -19.34 9.88
CA THR A 150 6.04 -18.90 11.13
C THR A 150 6.54 -17.49 10.94
N ASN A 151 6.29 -16.60 11.87
CA ASN A 151 6.59 -15.16 11.73
C ASN A 151 5.93 -14.54 10.48
N SER A 152 4.63 -14.74 10.38
CA SER A 152 3.85 -14.39 9.20
C SER A 152 3.45 -12.92 9.13
N ALA A 153 3.74 -12.16 10.18
CA ALA A 153 3.50 -10.73 10.23
C ALA A 153 4.29 -9.97 9.14
N GLU A 154 5.54 -10.37 8.90
CA GLU A 154 6.46 -9.70 7.97
C GLU A 154 6.61 -10.47 6.64
N GLN A 155 5.71 -11.42 6.35
CA GLN A 155 5.83 -12.28 5.17
C GLN A 155 4.60 -12.21 4.28
N THR A 156 4.84 -12.19 2.96
CA THR A 156 3.78 -12.26 1.96
C THR A 156 4.22 -13.02 0.71
N LEU A 157 3.30 -13.76 0.12
CA LEU A 157 3.42 -14.20 -1.27
C LEU A 157 2.98 -13.06 -2.19
N VAL A 158 3.33 -13.16 -3.47
CA VAL A 158 2.76 -12.27 -4.49
C VAL A 158 1.25 -12.44 -4.47
N PRO A 159 0.46 -11.38 -4.25
CA PRO A 159 -1.00 -11.47 -4.25
C PRO A 159 -1.54 -11.89 -5.61
N PRO A 160 -2.67 -12.62 -5.67
CA PRO A 160 -3.25 -13.07 -6.94
C PRO A 160 -3.66 -11.89 -7.82
N GLY A 161 -3.40 -12.00 -9.12
CA GLY A 161 -3.67 -10.96 -10.10
C GLY A 161 -2.56 -9.93 -10.24
N LEU A 162 -1.53 -9.95 -9.37
CA LEU A 162 -0.35 -9.10 -9.49
C LEU A 162 0.86 -9.87 -10.03
N THR A 163 1.81 -9.13 -10.62
CA THR A 163 3.06 -9.63 -11.18
C THR A 163 4.23 -8.83 -10.62
N SER A 164 5.18 -9.51 -9.97
CA SER A 164 6.38 -8.87 -9.43
C SER A 164 7.20 -8.19 -10.54
N GLY A 165 7.61 -6.95 -10.32
CA GLY A 165 8.30 -6.12 -11.30
C GLY A 165 7.39 -5.42 -12.31
N THR A 166 6.07 -5.61 -12.23
CA THR A 166 5.08 -4.95 -13.11
C THR A 166 4.12 -4.07 -12.30
N ASP A 167 3.39 -4.64 -11.37
CA ASP A 167 2.39 -3.96 -10.52
C ASP A 167 2.61 -4.18 -9.02
N CYS A 168 3.67 -4.90 -8.67
CA CYS A 168 4.18 -5.01 -7.30
C CYS A 168 5.70 -5.17 -7.29
N VAL A 169 6.33 -4.78 -6.18
CA VAL A 169 7.79 -4.81 -6.02
C VAL A 169 8.18 -5.52 -4.73
N VAL A 170 9.29 -6.29 -4.82
CA VAL A 170 10.03 -6.75 -3.65
C VAL A 170 11.33 -5.99 -3.56
N LEU A 171 11.60 -5.42 -2.40
CA LEU A 171 12.78 -4.64 -2.07
C LEU A 171 13.62 -5.42 -1.06
N SER A 172 14.90 -5.07 -0.93
CA SER A 172 15.72 -5.62 0.13
C SER A 172 15.15 -5.26 1.51
N ASP A 173 15.46 -6.08 2.51
CA ASP A 173 15.09 -5.84 3.91
C ASP A 173 15.64 -4.48 4.37
N LYS A 174 14.76 -3.50 4.47
CA LYS A 174 15.02 -2.09 4.78
C LYS A 174 13.81 -1.47 5.49
N ASP A 175 14.08 -0.54 6.39
CA ASP A 175 13.04 0.20 7.12
C ASP A 175 12.55 1.45 6.39
N ASN A 176 13.36 2.01 5.49
CA ASN A 176 13.02 3.21 4.74
C ASN A 176 13.43 3.12 3.27
N GLY A 177 12.53 3.48 2.37
CA GLY A 177 12.81 3.48 0.94
C GLY A 177 11.94 4.44 0.15
N LYS A 178 12.49 4.93 -0.94
CA LYS A 178 11.74 5.74 -1.91
C LYS A 178 12.31 5.57 -3.32
N ILE A 179 11.48 5.87 -4.30
CA ILE A 179 11.90 5.96 -5.71
C ILE A 179 12.94 7.09 -5.88
N ASP A 180 14.02 6.78 -6.60
CA ASP A 180 14.92 7.80 -7.13
C ASP A 180 14.37 8.31 -8.47
N CYS A 181 13.77 9.48 -8.46
CA CYS A 181 13.18 10.09 -9.66
C CYS A 181 14.22 10.37 -10.79
N LEU A 182 15.51 10.38 -10.46
CA LEU A 182 16.57 10.57 -11.46
C LEU A 182 16.81 9.31 -12.30
N LEU A 183 16.36 8.15 -11.84
CA LEU A 183 16.48 6.86 -12.53
C LEU A 183 15.25 6.55 -13.38
N LEU A 184 14.16 7.32 -13.24
CA LEU A 184 12.93 7.08 -13.97
C LEU A 184 13.00 7.68 -15.40
N PRO A 185 12.45 6.98 -16.40
CA PRO A 185 12.21 7.58 -17.71
C PRO A 185 11.11 8.66 -17.64
N ASP A 186 11.03 9.50 -18.65
CA ASP A 186 9.94 10.47 -18.81
C ASP A 186 9.22 10.21 -20.15
N PRO A 187 7.99 9.74 -20.15
CA PRO A 187 7.14 9.40 -18.99
C PRO A 187 7.54 8.07 -18.33
N ALA A 188 7.42 8.01 -16.99
CA ALA A 188 7.56 6.78 -16.25
C ALA A 188 6.31 5.91 -16.37
N THR A 189 6.50 4.59 -16.33
CA THR A 189 5.42 3.59 -16.35
C THR A 189 5.27 2.93 -14.97
N VAL A 190 4.18 2.19 -14.77
CA VAL A 190 3.98 1.43 -13.53
C VAL A 190 5.12 0.45 -13.25
N SER A 191 5.69 -0.18 -14.28
CA SER A 191 6.82 -1.10 -14.13
C SER A 191 8.11 -0.39 -13.69
N ASP A 192 8.27 0.89 -13.99
CA ASP A 192 9.44 1.65 -13.54
C ASP A 192 9.39 1.90 -12.03
N TYR A 193 8.20 2.15 -11.46
CA TYR A 193 8.00 2.25 -10.00
C TYR A 193 8.17 0.90 -9.31
N ASN A 194 7.87 -0.21 -9.98
CA ASN A 194 7.99 -1.57 -9.47
C ASN A 194 9.34 -2.24 -9.81
N ASN A 195 10.29 -1.50 -10.34
CA ASN A 195 11.68 -1.95 -10.52
C ASN A 195 12.51 -1.60 -9.30
N ALA A 196 12.94 -2.60 -8.53
CA ALA A 196 13.74 -2.42 -7.32
C ALA A 196 15.05 -1.62 -7.54
N SER A 197 15.61 -1.64 -8.76
CA SER A 197 16.81 -0.87 -9.10
C SER A 197 16.58 0.65 -9.13
N ASN A 198 15.32 1.10 -9.17
CA ASN A 198 14.96 2.51 -9.15
C ASN A 198 14.69 3.03 -7.72
N TRP A 199 14.93 2.21 -6.69
CA TRP A 199 14.72 2.57 -5.29
C TRP A 199 16.03 2.90 -4.60
N ILE A 200 15.99 3.90 -3.73
CA ILE A 200 17.06 4.26 -2.80
C ILE A 200 16.58 4.08 -1.37
N PHE A 201 17.48 3.66 -0.50
CA PHE A 201 17.18 3.27 0.87
C PHE A 201 18.01 4.07 1.85
N ASN A 202 17.47 4.25 3.04
CA ASN A 202 18.16 4.81 4.19
C ASN A 202 17.76 4.01 5.43
N ASP A 203 18.70 3.25 5.98
CA ASP A 203 18.55 2.52 7.25
C ASP A 203 19.21 3.28 8.40
N ALA A 204 19.39 4.58 8.29
CA ALA A 204 19.94 5.37 9.38
C ALA A 204 18.84 5.55 10.45
N THR A 205 18.99 4.82 11.56
CA THR A 205 18.24 4.99 12.81
C THR A 205 18.55 6.34 13.46
#